data_9d5c0dc4019f1f24d4ac3b6c4b286492
#
_entry.id   9d5c0dc4019f1f24d4ac3b6c4b286492
#
_cell.length_a   1.000
_cell.length_b   1.000
_cell.length_c   1.000
_cell.angle_alpha   90.00
_cell.angle_beta   90.00
_cell.angle_gamma   90.00
#
_symmetry.space_group_name_H-M   'P 1'
#
loop_
_entity.id
_entity.type
_entity.pdbx_description
1 polymer ?
#
loop_
_entity_poly.entity_id
_entity_poly.type
_entity_poly.pdbx_seq_one_letter_code
_entity_poly.pdbx_strand_id
1 'polypeptide(L)'
;MVTIDTQRYVKKRNLPRNSQLFLDPYFERFFGLDLPNENRPRIEQNQGSGFIFADGLVMTNSHVVNGSDKVIVGLTNGKKINAKLIGQDSFTDLAVLKIEGKGPWPKAKLGDSAKIKVGDWAIAVGNPFGLENTVTLGIISCLLYTSDAADEGL
;
A
#
# COMPACT_ATOMS: atom_id res chain seq x y z
N MET A 1 3.57 -3.07 -13.97
CA MET A 1 3.09 -2.54 -12.68
C MET A 1 1.75 -3.17 -12.35
N VAL A 2 1.38 -3.26 -11.08
CA VAL A 2 0.10 -3.82 -10.62
C VAL A 2 -0.50 -2.90 -9.54
N THR A 3 -1.82 -2.91 -9.42
CA THR A 3 -2.53 -2.26 -8.31
C THR A 3 -2.64 -3.24 -7.15
N ILE A 4 -2.54 -2.74 -5.93
CA ILE A 4 -2.74 -3.53 -4.71
C ILE A 4 -3.98 -2.98 -4.00
N ASP A 5 -5.06 -3.75 -3.97
CA ASP A 5 -6.27 -3.44 -3.22
C ASP A 5 -6.25 -4.27 -1.93
N THR A 6 -6.44 -3.64 -0.78
CA THR A 6 -6.49 -4.34 0.51
C THR A 6 -7.80 -4.11 1.22
N GLN A 7 -8.24 -5.08 1.99
CA GLN A 7 -9.45 -5.03 2.81
C GLN A 7 -9.12 -5.44 4.24
N ARG A 8 -9.57 -4.65 5.20
CA ARG A 8 -9.46 -4.93 6.62
C ARG A 8 -10.84 -4.93 7.25
N TYR A 9 -11.18 -6.00 7.95
CA TYR A 9 -12.43 -6.11 8.70
C TYR A 9 -12.24 -5.55 10.12
N VAL A 10 -12.76 -4.36 10.36
CA VAL A 10 -12.69 -3.76 11.70
C VAL A 10 -13.74 -4.39 12.58
N LYS A 11 -13.30 -5.25 13.54
CA LYS A 11 -14.16 -5.75 14.61
C LYS A 11 -14.54 -4.60 15.54
N LYS A 12 -15.81 -4.52 15.93
CA LYS A 12 -16.29 -3.54 16.92
C LYS A 12 -15.41 -3.59 18.16
N ARG A 13 -14.75 -2.49 18.50
CA ARG A 13 -14.37 -2.22 19.88
C ARG A 13 -15.67 -1.88 20.60
N ASN A 14 -16.03 -2.64 21.63
CA ASN A 14 -17.05 -2.25 22.58
C ASN A 14 -16.63 -0.92 23.20
N LEU A 15 -17.16 0.20 22.71
CA LEU A 15 -17.05 1.46 23.40
C LEU A 15 -17.81 1.33 24.73
N PRO A 16 -17.23 1.79 25.85
CA PRO A 16 -17.93 1.79 27.12
C PRO A 16 -19.24 2.59 26.96
N ARG A 17 -20.31 2.06 27.51
CA ARG A 17 -21.70 2.50 27.42
C ARG A 17 -21.98 3.91 27.96
N ASN A 18 -20.94 4.69 28.28
CA ASN A 18 -21.06 5.99 28.98
C ASN A 18 -21.04 7.20 28.03
N SER A 19 -21.06 7.01 26.71
CA SER A 19 -21.20 8.10 25.75
C SER A 19 -22.64 8.26 25.24
N GLN A 20 -23.64 7.96 26.07
CA GLN A 20 -25.07 8.13 25.74
C GLN A 20 -25.52 9.61 25.61
N LEU A 21 -24.63 10.58 25.75
CA LEU A 21 -24.97 12.00 25.77
C LEU A 21 -25.08 12.66 24.38
N PHE A 22 -24.80 11.93 23.28
CA PHE A 22 -24.86 12.48 21.91
C PHE A 22 -25.73 11.67 20.95
N LEU A 23 -26.55 10.74 21.44
CA LEU A 23 -27.42 9.91 20.63
C LEU A 23 -28.89 10.36 20.77
N ASP A 24 -29.15 11.65 20.54
CA ASP A 24 -30.53 12.12 20.34
C ASP A 24 -30.91 11.87 18.87
N PRO A 25 -31.93 11.04 18.56
CA PRO A 25 -32.41 10.79 17.19
C PRO A 25 -32.78 12.06 16.43
N TYR A 26 -33.10 13.14 17.15
CA TYR A 26 -33.39 14.45 16.57
C TYR A 26 -32.15 15.16 16.06
N PHE A 27 -30.97 14.93 16.67
CA PHE A 27 -29.72 15.53 16.27
C PHE A 27 -29.23 14.93 14.94
N GLU A 28 -29.37 13.61 14.74
CA GLU A 28 -29.04 12.91 13.51
C GLU A 28 -29.84 13.45 12.31
N ARG A 29 -31.13 13.69 12.52
CA ARG A 29 -32.04 14.13 11.45
C ARG A 29 -31.84 15.60 11.04
N PHE A 30 -31.31 16.42 11.97
CA PHE A 30 -31.11 17.84 11.73
C PHE A 30 -29.79 18.19 11.08
N PHE A 31 -28.73 17.43 11.37
CA PHE A 31 -27.38 17.66 10.85
C PHE A 31 -27.02 16.78 9.65
N GLY A 32 -27.93 15.93 9.17
CA GLY A 32 -27.66 15.06 8.00
C GLY A 32 -26.47 14.11 8.18
N LEU A 33 -26.13 13.80 9.44
CA LEU A 33 -25.12 12.81 9.76
C LEU A 33 -25.75 11.43 9.55
N ASP A 34 -25.56 10.85 8.38
CA ASP A 34 -25.77 9.42 8.16
C ASP A 34 -24.84 8.66 9.11
N LEU A 35 -25.29 8.43 10.34
CA LEU A 35 -24.57 7.54 11.24
C LEU A 35 -24.59 6.14 10.61
N PRO A 36 -23.43 5.55 10.34
CA PRO A 36 -23.37 4.24 9.72
C PRO A 36 -24.13 3.26 10.59
N ASN A 37 -25.13 2.60 10.00
CA ASN A 37 -25.94 1.56 10.63
C ASN A 37 -25.02 0.62 11.44
N GLU A 38 -25.14 0.64 12.76
CA GLU A 38 -24.21 0.02 13.74
C GLU A 38 -23.99 -1.49 13.56
N ASN A 39 -24.75 -2.15 12.67
CA ASN A 39 -24.73 -3.59 12.49
C ASN A 39 -23.92 -4.08 11.28
N ARG A 40 -23.31 -3.21 10.48
CA ARG A 40 -22.47 -3.65 9.37
C ARG A 40 -21.00 -3.66 9.78
N PRO A 41 -20.24 -4.74 9.51
CA PRO A 41 -18.80 -4.74 9.70
C PRO A 41 -18.21 -3.64 8.83
N ARG A 42 -17.44 -2.74 9.44
CA ARG A 42 -16.76 -1.67 8.70
C ARG A 42 -15.58 -2.31 7.97
N ILE A 43 -15.61 -2.24 6.64
CA ILE A 43 -14.50 -2.69 5.80
C ILE A 43 -13.69 -1.46 5.46
N GLU A 44 -12.46 -1.40 5.96
CA GLU A 44 -11.48 -0.41 5.53
C GLU A 44 -10.79 -0.94 4.28
N GLN A 45 -10.76 -0.10 3.24
CA GLN A 45 -10.10 -0.42 1.97
C GLN A 45 -8.94 0.55 1.79
N ASN A 46 -7.75 0.00 1.52
CA ASN A 46 -6.59 0.76 1.12
C ASN A 46 -6.15 0.32 -0.26
N GLN A 47 -5.50 1.24 -0.98
CA GLN A 47 -5.00 0.99 -2.31
C GLN A 47 -3.57 1.47 -2.43
N GLY A 48 -2.77 0.73 -3.19
CA GLY A 48 -1.38 1.06 -3.45
C GLY A 48 -0.91 0.49 -4.76
N SER A 49 0.37 0.64 -5.01
CA SER A 49 1.05 0.14 -6.21
C SER A 49 2.05 -0.94 -5.87
N GLY A 50 2.34 -1.79 -6.84
CA GLY A 50 3.38 -2.79 -6.74
C GLY A 50 3.89 -3.19 -8.11
N PHE A 51 4.91 -4.04 -8.14
CA PHE A 51 5.42 -4.63 -9.38
C PHE A 51 5.80 -6.09 -9.19
N ILE A 52 5.61 -6.86 -10.24
CA ILE A 52 6.00 -8.28 -10.27
C ILE A 52 7.49 -8.34 -10.58
N PHE A 53 8.30 -8.94 -9.70
CA PHE A 53 9.75 -9.06 -9.88
C PHE A 53 10.25 -10.49 -10.08
N ALA A 54 9.43 -11.47 -9.68
CA ALA A 54 9.71 -12.88 -9.89
C ALA A 54 8.42 -13.63 -10.23
N ASP A 55 8.45 -14.93 -10.39
CA ASP A 55 7.30 -15.71 -10.82
C ASP A 55 6.16 -15.69 -9.79
N GLY A 56 5.18 -14.82 -10.06
CA GLY A 56 4.05 -14.57 -9.18
C GLY A 56 4.41 -13.89 -7.84
N LEU A 57 5.61 -13.31 -7.72
CA LEU A 57 5.98 -12.48 -6.56
C LEU A 57 5.86 -11.00 -6.90
N VAL A 58 5.16 -10.28 -6.06
CA VAL A 58 4.93 -8.85 -6.16
C VAL A 58 5.61 -8.15 -5.02
N MET A 59 6.32 -7.08 -5.32
CA MET A 59 6.87 -6.16 -4.33
C MET A 59 5.96 -4.94 -4.21
N THR A 60 5.68 -4.54 -2.99
CA THR A 60 4.88 -3.36 -2.63
C THR A 60 5.39 -2.78 -1.31
N ASN A 61 4.78 -1.69 -0.84
CA ASN A 61 5.11 -1.11 0.45
C ASN A 61 4.43 -1.87 1.60
N SER A 62 5.12 -1.98 2.73
CA SER A 62 4.62 -2.63 3.94
C SER A 62 3.37 -1.93 4.48
N HIS A 63 3.36 -0.57 4.50
CA HIS A 63 2.22 0.18 4.99
C HIS A 63 0.93 -0.05 4.16
N VAL A 64 1.02 -0.43 2.88
CA VAL A 64 -0.15 -0.74 2.02
C VAL A 64 -0.86 -2.00 2.48
N VAL A 65 -0.12 -3.01 2.94
CA VAL A 65 -0.65 -4.34 3.28
C VAL A 65 -0.76 -4.59 4.77
N ASN A 66 -0.20 -3.70 5.58
CA ASN A 66 -0.15 -3.87 7.03
C ASN A 66 -1.54 -3.96 7.66
N GLY A 67 -1.80 -5.05 8.39
CA GLY A 67 -3.06 -5.30 9.07
C GLY A 67 -4.24 -5.59 8.14
N SER A 68 -4.01 -5.87 6.85
CA SER A 68 -5.06 -6.28 5.92
C SER A 68 -5.41 -7.76 6.10
N ASP A 69 -6.70 -8.08 6.05
CA ASP A 69 -7.21 -9.46 6.08
C ASP A 69 -7.24 -10.09 4.70
N LYS A 70 -7.33 -9.25 3.66
CA LYS A 70 -7.39 -9.68 2.26
C LYS A 70 -6.60 -8.74 1.39
N VAL A 71 -5.80 -9.31 0.48
CA VAL A 71 -5.01 -8.58 -0.52
C VAL A 71 -5.39 -9.07 -1.92
N ILE A 72 -5.67 -8.14 -2.80
CA ILE A 72 -6.03 -8.38 -4.20
C ILE A 72 -5.05 -7.63 -5.09
N VAL A 73 -4.48 -8.32 -6.06
CA VAL A 73 -3.58 -7.74 -7.07
C VAL A 73 -4.37 -7.51 -8.36
N GLY A 74 -4.46 -6.26 -8.78
CA GLY A 74 -5.03 -5.86 -10.06
C GLY A 74 -3.96 -5.79 -11.14
N LEU A 75 -4.14 -6.54 -12.21
CA LEU A 75 -3.25 -6.53 -13.37
C LEU A 75 -3.71 -5.49 -14.39
N THR A 76 -2.79 -5.06 -15.25
CA THR A 76 -3.06 -4.07 -16.32
C THR A 76 -4.13 -4.49 -17.34
N ASN A 77 -4.43 -5.78 -17.43
CA ASN A 77 -5.51 -6.31 -18.27
C ASN A 77 -6.89 -6.32 -17.56
N GLY A 78 -6.99 -5.67 -16.39
CA GLY A 78 -8.23 -5.61 -15.59
C GLY A 78 -8.48 -6.84 -14.70
N LYS A 79 -7.66 -7.89 -14.81
CA LYS A 79 -7.84 -9.10 -14.00
C LYS A 79 -7.44 -8.83 -12.56
N LYS A 80 -8.31 -9.18 -11.61
CA LYS A 80 -8.06 -9.12 -10.16
C LYS A 80 -7.83 -10.52 -9.62
N ILE A 81 -6.74 -10.70 -8.85
CA ILE A 81 -6.31 -11.99 -8.35
C ILE A 81 -5.95 -11.85 -6.88
N ASN A 82 -6.37 -12.80 -6.05
CA ASN A 82 -5.96 -12.83 -4.65
C ASN A 82 -4.46 -13.05 -4.52
N ALA A 83 -3.88 -12.45 -3.49
CA ALA A 83 -2.48 -12.64 -3.16
C ALA A 83 -2.32 -12.85 -1.65
N LYS A 84 -1.25 -13.56 -1.29
CA LYS A 84 -0.87 -13.83 0.10
C LYS A 84 0.38 -13.04 0.45
N LEU A 85 0.39 -12.45 1.63
CA LEU A 85 1.59 -11.84 2.20
C LEU A 85 2.59 -12.95 2.54
N ILE A 86 3.80 -12.87 1.95
CA ILE A 86 4.90 -13.80 2.19
C ILE A 86 5.80 -13.28 3.30
N GLY A 87 6.07 -11.98 3.28
CA GLY A 87 6.89 -11.31 4.27
C GLY A 87 6.78 -9.80 4.14
N GLN A 88 7.08 -9.12 5.23
CA GLN A 88 7.13 -7.67 5.26
C GLN A 88 8.22 -7.21 6.22
N ASP A 89 8.76 -6.05 5.92
CA ASP A 89 9.67 -5.31 6.77
C ASP A 89 9.18 -3.88 6.92
N SER A 90 8.82 -3.50 8.14
CA SER A 90 8.32 -2.15 8.43
C SER A 90 9.42 -1.10 8.47
N PHE A 91 10.68 -1.50 8.67
CA PHE A 91 11.81 -0.59 8.72
C PHE A 91 12.16 -0.06 7.32
N THR A 92 12.22 -0.96 6.33
CA THR A 92 12.45 -0.61 4.93
C THR A 92 11.17 -0.26 4.17
N ASP A 93 10.00 -0.40 4.82
CA ASP A 93 8.68 -0.25 4.20
C ASP A 93 8.47 -1.15 2.97
N LEU A 94 8.97 -2.37 3.01
CA LEU A 94 8.83 -3.34 1.93
C LEU A 94 7.94 -4.52 2.33
N ALA A 95 7.17 -5.01 1.36
CA ALA A 95 6.38 -6.24 1.50
C ALA A 95 6.43 -7.06 0.22
N VAL A 96 6.40 -8.38 0.37
CA VAL A 96 6.37 -9.34 -0.72
C VAL A 96 5.07 -10.13 -0.66
N LEU A 97 4.35 -10.14 -1.78
CA LEU A 97 3.11 -10.87 -1.97
C LEU A 97 3.31 -12.00 -2.97
N LYS A 98 2.61 -13.12 -2.77
CA LYS A 98 2.49 -14.20 -3.75
C LYS A 98 1.10 -14.18 -4.38
N ILE A 99 1.04 -14.02 -5.70
CA ILE A 99 -0.20 -14.10 -6.48
C ILE A 99 -0.70 -15.55 -6.49
N GLU A 100 -1.99 -15.75 -6.23
CA GLU A 100 -2.65 -17.04 -6.35
C GLU A 100 -3.04 -17.28 -7.81
N GLY A 101 -2.32 -18.14 -8.49
CA GLY A 101 -2.61 -18.49 -9.88
C GLY A 101 -1.40 -18.91 -10.69
N LYS A 102 -1.66 -19.32 -11.93
CA LYS A 102 -0.62 -19.74 -12.87
C LYS A 102 -0.33 -18.61 -13.85
N GLY A 103 0.99 -18.32 -14.05
CA GLY A 103 1.48 -17.37 -15.04
C GLY A 103 1.23 -17.80 -16.49
N PRO A 104 1.83 -17.13 -17.45
CA PRO A 104 3.06 -16.31 -17.26
C PRO A 104 2.78 -14.91 -16.69
N TRP A 105 3.73 -14.42 -15.87
CA TRP A 105 3.66 -13.10 -15.28
C TRP A 105 4.73 -12.17 -15.89
N PRO A 106 4.36 -10.97 -16.37
CA PRO A 106 5.36 -9.99 -16.83
C PRO A 106 6.19 -9.52 -15.63
N LYS A 107 7.51 -9.70 -15.71
CA LYS A 107 8.42 -9.39 -14.60
C LYS A 107 9.17 -8.10 -14.88
N ALA A 108 9.27 -7.23 -13.87
CA ALA A 108 10.18 -6.11 -13.89
C ALA A 108 11.62 -6.62 -13.66
N LYS A 109 12.57 -6.05 -14.37
CA LYS A 109 13.99 -6.31 -14.16
C LYS A 109 14.47 -5.38 -13.05
N LEU A 110 15.07 -5.94 -12.01
CA LEU A 110 15.69 -5.16 -10.95
C LEU A 110 16.99 -4.55 -11.45
N GLY A 111 17.18 -3.26 -11.18
CA GLY A 111 18.41 -2.54 -11.47
C GLY A 111 19.44 -2.70 -10.34
N ASP A 112 20.58 -2.09 -10.55
CA ASP A 112 21.66 -2.02 -9.59
C ASP A 112 21.79 -0.58 -9.09
N SER A 113 21.39 -0.32 -7.85
CA SER A 113 21.41 1.01 -7.26
C SER A 113 22.83 1.60 -7.09
N ALA A 114 23.86 0.74 -7.02
CA ALA A 114 25.24 1.19 -6.94
C ALA A 114 25.73 1.90 -8.22
N LYS A 115 24.99 1.75 -9.32
CA LYS A 115 25.34 2.39 -10.61
C LYS A 115 24.64 3.72 -10.85
N ILE A 116 23.74 4.12 -9.96
CA ILE A 116 23.02 5.38 -10.07
C ILE A 116 23.96 6.56 -9.81
N LYS A 117 23.83 7.61 -10.60
CA LYS A 117 24.64 8.83 -10.50
C LYS A 117 23.73 10.05 -10.30
N VAL A 118 24.25 11.07 -9.65
CA VAL A 118 23.63 12.39 -9.61
C VAL A 118 23.49 12.92 -11.05
N GLY A 119 22.31 13.42 -11.39
CA GLY A 119 21.95 13.87 -12.73
C GLY A 119 21.24 12.81 -13.59
N ASP A 120 21.22 11.54 -13.17
CA ASP A 120 20.46 10.49 -13.88
C ASP A 120 18.94 10.79 -13.83
N TRP A 121 18.25 10.38 -14.89
CA TRP A 121 16.80 10.48 -14.94
C TRP A 121 16.14 9.50 -13.97
N ALA A 122 15.15 10.00 -13.23
CA ALA A 122 14.31 9.20 -12.35
C ALA A 122 12.87 9.23 -12.82
N ILE A 123 12.28 8.08 -13.09
CA ILE A 123 10.88 7.94 -13.49
C ILE A 123 10.16 7.16 -12.39
N ALA A 124 9.19 7.82 -11.74
CA ALA A 124 8.31 7.14 -10.80
C ALA A 124 7.01 6.75 -11.53
N VAL A 125 6.63 5.48 -11.37
CA VAL A 125 5.39 4.95 -11.94
C VAL A 125 4.58 4.34 -10.80
N GLY A 126 3.35 4.80 -10.63
CA GLY A 126 2.47 4.36 -9.56
C GLY A 126 1.00 4.40 -9.97
N ASN A 127 0.15 3.93 -9.05
CA ASN A 127 -1.30 4.09 -9.11
C ASN A 127 -1.78 4.69 -7.78
N PRO A 128 -1.37 5.93 -7.46
CA PRO A 128 -1.77 6.58 -6.22
C PRO A 128 -3.28 6.86 -6.27
N PHE A 129 -3.95 6.57 -5.16
CA PHE A 129 -5.38 6.88 -4.98
C PHE A 129 -6.35 6.31 -6.03
N GLY A 130 -5.99 5.21 -6.70
CA GLY A 130 -6.82 4.62 -7.75
C GLY A 130 -6.86 5.40 -9.07
N LEU A 131 -6.03 6.43 -9.20
CA LEU A 131 -5.83 7.13 -10.46
C LEU A 131 -4.98 6.24 -11.38
N GLU A 132 -5.49 5.91 -12.56
CA GLU A 132 -4.82 5.03 -13.51
C GLU A 132 -3.41 5.55 -13.85
N ASN A 133 -2.40 4.72 -13.56
CA ASN A 133 -1.01 4.84 -14.03
C ASN A 133 -0.43 6.28 -14.06
N THR A 134 -0.16 6.82 -12.89
CA THR A 134 0.55 8.10 -12.78
C THR A 134 2.04 7.90 -13.08
N VAL A 135 2.59 8.74 -13.94
CA VAL A 135 4.03 8.75 -14.29
C VAL A 135 4.60 10.11 -13.93
N THR A 136 5.67 10.14 -13.16
CA THR A 136 6.37 11.35 -12.76
C THR A 136 7.83 11.23 -13.19
N LEU A 137 8.37 12.31 -13.76
CA LEU A 137 9.75 12.40 -14.21
C LEU A 137 10.52 13.39 -13.33
N GLY A 138 11.72 13.02 -12.94
CA GLY A 138 12.65 13.84 -12.18
C GLY A 138 14.09 13.45 -12.47
N ILE A 139 15.00 13.99 -11.67
CA ILE A 139 16.42 13.66 -11.70
C ILE A 139 16.91 13.26 -10.30
N ILE A 140 17.94 12.46 -10.25
CA ILE A 140 18.66 12.17 -9.01
C ILE A 140 19.46 13.42 -8.63
N SER A 141 19.01 14.16 -7.63
CA SER A 141 19.66 15.42 -7.21
C SER A 141 20.85 15.18 -6.30
N CYS A 142 20.79 14.16 -5.43
CA CYS A 142 21.88 13.75 -4.57
C CYS A 142 21.76 12.27 -4.22
N LEU A 143 22.87 11.67 -3.80
CA LEU A 143 22.93 10.33 -3.23
C LEU A 143 23.39 10.49 -1.76
N LEU A 144 22.58 9.95 -0.83
CA LEU A 144 23.01 9.83 0.55
C LEU A 144 23.98 8.64 0.60
N TYR A 145 25.25 8.94 0.60
CA TYR A 145 26.24 7.95 1.04
C TYR A 145 26.11 7.90 2.57
N THR A 146 25.74 6.76 3.12
CA THR A 146 26.02 6.47 4.52
C THR A 146 27.54 6.29 4.61
N SER A 147 28.29 7.39 4.57
CA SER A 147 29.65 7.38 5.09
C SER A 147 29.51 7.04 6.55
N ASP A 148 30.23 6.03 7.01
CA ASP A 148 30.37 5.76 8.43
C ASP A 148 30.73 7.07 9.14
N ALA A 149 29.76 7.61 9.89
CA ALA A 149 29.97 8.77 10.76
C ALA A 149 30.94 8.46 11.91
N ALA A 150 31.67 7.37 11.81
CA ALA A 150 32.67 6.90 12.78
C ALA A 150 34.09 7.40 12.49
N ASP A 151 34.37 8.05 11.36
CA ASP A 151 35.75 8.40 10.97
C ASP A 151 36.02 9.93 10.92
N GLU A 152 35.08 10.76 11.41
CA GLU A 152 35.41 12.17 11.71
C GLU A 152 35.60 12.37 13.20
N GLY A 153 36.52 11.59 13.76
CA GLY A 153 37.17 11.84 15.04
C GLY A 153 38.34 12.79 14.88
N LEU A 154 38.13 14.07 15.09
CA LEU A 154 39.18 15.02 15.51
C LEU A 154 38.62 15.86 16.64
#